data_0d7d13f4c484005c08df6c91ddf9e7eb
#
_entry.id   0d7d13f4c484005c08df6c91ddf9e7eb
#
_cell.length_a   1.000
_cell.length_b   1.000
_cell.length_c   1.000
_cell.angle_alpha   90.00
_cell.angle_beta   90.00
_cell.angle_gamma   90.00
#
_symmetry.space_group_name_H-M   'P 1'
#
loop_
_entity.id
_entity.type
_entity.pdbx_description
1 polymer ?
#
loop_
_entity_poly.entity_id
_entity_poly.type
_entity_poly.pdbx_seq_one_letter_code
_entity_poly.pdbx_strand_id
1 'polypeptide(L)'
;FESDAVQSYQWQGSKKNLGLLLRGYTNLNDVDYALLYKREPEGHRFGFEIDGEIGSLNLYDELTYLGGSEKITMPSSYQGNLIRNYFMNVLGVSYRFNNGLQFTAEHLFNGMGDSDNLDASNVRYKNGVNTTLNEHLSAVSLGYEFTPLINGLYDVTLAWGDSSYQHNFSFVQSITDNTDFIVGGQINFGDRPTGSNWQNPNIQSEFGRFANIYYSELKYYF
;
A
#
# COMPACT_ATOMS: atom_id res chain seq x y z
N PHE A 1 0.74 23.77 20.98
CA PHE A 1 -0.25 22.71 20.74
C PHE A 1 -1.17 23.16 19.60
N GLU A 2 -0.88 22.81 18.38
CA GLU A 2 -1.84 22.91 17.28
C GLU A 2 -2.48 21.52 17.12
N SER A 3 -3.74 21.40 17.50
CA SER A 3 -4.53 20.20 17.27
C SER A 3 -5.35 20.43 16.00
N ASP A 4 -4.85 20.01 14.86
CA ASP A 4 -5.66 19.94 13.65
C ASP A 4 -6.53 18.67 13.71
N ALA A 5 -7.71 18.83 14.32
CA ALA A 5 -8.73 17.80 14.23
C ALA A 5 -9.42 17.91 12.85
N VAL A 6 -9.06 17.07 11.92
CA VAL A 6 -9.76 17.00 10.62
C VAL A 6 -11.02 16.17 10.80
N GLN A 7 -12.17 16.85 10.82
CA GLN A 7 -13.47 16.23 10.84
C GLN A 7 -14.02 16.19 9.41
N SER A 8 -14.01 15.03 8.75
CA SER A 8 -14.67 14.87 7.45
C SER A 8 -16.02 14.20 7.61
N TYR A 9 -17.08 14.88 7.18
CA TYR A 9 -18.41 14.30 7.11
C TYR A 9 -18.76 13.98 5.66
N GLN A 10 -18.98 12.71 5.34
CA GLN A 10 -19.66 12.33 4.11
C GLN A 10 -21.12 12.03 4.38
N TRP A 11 -22.01 12.92 3.92
CA TRP A 11 -23.44 12.72 3.96
C TRP A 11 -23.92 11.98 2.71
N GLN A 12 -24.14 10.68 2.79
CA GLN A 12 -24.95 9.96 1.82
C GLN A 12 -26.29 9.66 2.49
N GLY A 13 -27.37 10.17 1.96
CA GLY A 13 -28.73 10.29 2.46
C GLY A 13 -29.43 9.11 3.20
N SER A 14 -28.69 8.27 3.90
CA SER A 14 -29.17 7.20 4.77
C SER A 14 -28.36 7.20 6.07
N LYS A 15 -29.05 7.20 7.20
CA LYS A 15 -28.44 7.10 8.54
C LYS A 15 -27.53 5.86 8.73
N LYS A 16 -27.60 4.88 7.84
CA LYS A 16 -26.80 3.66 7.87
C LYS A 16 -25.36 3.86 7.34
N ASN A 17 -25.09 4.97 6.67
CA ASN A 17 -23.80 5.23 6.01
C ASN A 17 -23.04 6.41 6.63
N LEU A 18 -23.33 6.77 7.88
CA LEU A 18 -22.60 7.82 8.56
C LEU A 18 -21.24 7.25 9.03
N GLY A 19 -20.16 7.72 8.41
CA GLY A 19 -18.79 7.50 8.88
C GLY A 19 -18.35 8.60 9.84
N LEU A 20 -17.54 8.28 10.83
CA LEU A 20 -16.83 9.22 11.70
C LEU A 20 -15.35 8.94 11.61
N LEU A 21 -14.55 9.97 11.35
CA LEU A 21 -13.08 9.90 11.39
C LEU A 21 -12.59 10.92 12.42
N LEU A 22 -11.79 10.47 13.36
CA LEU A 22 -11.04 11.30 14.31
C LEU A 22 -9.56 10.98 14.16
N ARG A 23 -8.72 12.01 14.08
CA ARG A 23 -7.26 11.89 14.09
C ARG A 23 -6.70 12.89 15.09
N GLY A 24 -5.88 12.44 16.00
CA GLY A 24 -5.06 13.28 16.88
C GLY A 24 -3.60 13.00 16.60
N TYR A 25 -2.77 14.05 16.59
CA TYR A 25 -1.32 13.88 16.43
C TYR A 25 -0.56 14.80 17.38
N THR A 26 0.67 14.44 17.69
CA THR A 26 1.59 15.24 18.52
C THR A 26 3.03 14.91 18.16
N ASN A 27 3.92 15.90 18.35
CA ASN A 27 5.36 15.70 18.30
C ASN A 27 5.93 15.75 19.71
N LEU A 28 6.71 14.75 20.09
CA LEU A 28 7.41 14.68 21.36
C LEU A 28 8.86 14.27 21.11
N ASN A 29 9.81 15.18 21.42
CA ASN A 29 11.24 14.93 21.27
C ASN A 29 11.64 14.51 19.85
N ASP A 30 11.16 15.24 18.86
CA ASP A 30 11.40 15.01 17.43
C ASP A 30 10.85 13.66 16.91
N VAL A 31 9.91 13.06 17.64
CA VAL A 31 9.14 11.89 17.21
C VAL A 31 7.68 12.28 17.07
N ASP A 32 7.13 12.01 15.92
CA ASP A 32 5.72 12.22 15.60
C ASP A 32 4.89 11.00 16.00
N TYR A 33 3.78 11.25 16.64
CA TYR A 33 2.80 10.24 17.04
C TYR A 33 1.42 10.62 16.51
N ALA A 34 0.69 9.68 15.96
CA ALA A 34 -0.70 9.88 15.61
C ALA A 34 -1.58 8.73 16.07
N LEU A 35 -2.81 9.06 16.47
CA LEU A 35 -3.88 8.13 16.77
C LEU A 35 -5.05 8.42 15.83
N LEU A 36 -5.60 7.36 15.25
CA LEU A 36 -6.72 7.44 14.34
C LEU A 36 -7.83 6.52 14.84
N TYR A 37 -9.04 7.05 14.82
CA TYR A 37 -10.25 6.25 15.01
C TYR A 37 -11.21 6.53 13.86
N LYS A 38 -11.67 5.47 13.20
CA LYS A 38 -12.68 5.55 12.16
C LYS A 38 -13.82 4.59 12.46
N ARG A 39 -15.03 5.10 12.42
CA ARG A 39 -16.24 4.28 12.43
C ARG A 39 -16.75 4.15 11.00
N GLU A 40 -16.90 2.93 10.55
CA GLU A 40 -17.46 2.55 9.25
C GLU A 40 -18.74 1.72 9.48
N PRO A 41 -19.61 1.58 8.47
CA PRO A 41 -20.78 0.71 8.58
C PRO A 41 -20.42 -0.74 8.90
N GLU A 42 -19.23 -1.18 8.46
CA GLU A 42 -18.71 -2.53 8.64
C GLU A 42 -17.99 -2.74 9.98
N GLY A 43 -17.68 -1.66 10.73
CA GLY A 43 -16.95 -1.81 11.99
C GLY A 43 -16.18 -0.58 12.45
N HIS A 44 -15.23 -0.81 13.34
CA HIS A 44 -14.36 0.21 13.91
C HIS A 44 -12.92 -0.01 13.50
N ARG A 45 -12.25 1.05 13.05
CA ARG A 45 -10.83 1.03 12.72
C ARG A 45 -10.07 1.92 13.70
N PHE A 46 -8.99 1.39 14.25
CA PHE A 46 -8.03 2.11 15.08
C PHE A 46 -6.70 2.13 14.35
N GLY A 47 -6.05 3.28 14.30
CA GLY A 47 -4.72 3.45 13.74
C GLY A 47 -3.78 4.05 14.77
N PHE A 48 -2.53 3.64 14.74
CA PHE A 48 -1.41 4.23 15.46
C PHE A 48 -0.27 4.42 14.48
N GLU A 49 0.32 5.61 14.49
CA GLU A 49 1.47 5.97 13.66
C GLU A 49 2.57 6.52 14.57
N ILE A 50 3.80 6.14 14.30
CA ILE A 50 5.01 6.71 14.90
C ILE A 50 6.01 6.94 13.78
N ASP A 51 6.63 8.12 13.76
CA ASP A 51 7.66 8.52 12.83
C ASP A 51 8.74 9.31 13.58
N GLY A 52 10.01 8.99 13.36
CA GLY A 52 11.10 9.67 14.03
C GLY A 52 12.45 9.48 13.36
N GLU A 53 13.34 10.43 13.59
CA GLU A 53 14.68 10.44 13.02
C GLU A 53 15.75 10.08 14.06
N ILE A 54 16.68 9.22 13.67
CA ILE A 54 17.91 8.94 14.42
C ILE A 54 19.10 9.29 13.52
N GLY A 55 19.61 10.50 13.68
CA GLY A 55 20.61 11.05 12.77
C GLY A 55 20.02 11.33 11.39
N SER A 56 20.47 10.61 10.37
CA SER A 56 19.92 10.71 9.01
C SER A 56 19.01 9.53 8.65
N LEU A 57 18.73 8.66 9.60
CA LEU A 57 17.87 7.51 9.44
C LEU A 57 16.48 7.89 9.95
N ASN A 58 15.47 7.82 9.07
CA ASN A 58 14.08 7.93 9.47
C ASN A 58 13.51 6.53 9.68
N LEU A 59 12.79 6.33 10.78
CA LEU A 59 12.11 5.09 11.15
C LEU A 59 10.64 5.40 11.37
N TYR A 60 9.76 4.62 10.78
CA TYR A 60 8.32 4.77 10.97
C TYR A 60 7.61 3.41 11.09
N ASP A 61 6.53 3.44 11.83
CA ASP A 61 5.64 2.29 12.01
C ASP A 61 4.19 2.75 12.00
N GLU A 62 3.38 2.08 11.18
CA GLU A 62 1.95 2.30 11.07
C GLU A 62 1.22 1.01 11.42
N LEU A 63 0.43 1.04 12.47
CA LEU A 63 -0.42 -0.07 12.89
C LEU A 63 -1.88 0.28 12.70
N THR A 64 -2.62 -0.59 12.04
CA THR A 64 -4.08 -0.48 11.91
C THR A 64 -4.74 -1.74 12.44
N TYR A 65 -5.77 -1.57 13.27
CA TYR A 65 -6.64 -2.64 13.73
C TYR A 65 -8.07 -2.38 13.26
N LEU A 66 -8.68 -3.34 12.59
CA LEU A 66 -10.10 -3.37 12.29
C LEU A 66 -10.80 -4.38 13.18
N GLY A 67 -11.84 -3.94 13.88
CA GLY A 67 -12.64 -4.78 14.77
C GLY A 67 -14.14 -4.64 14.54
N GLY A 68 -14.87 -5.74 14.73
CA GLY A 68 -16.33 -5.73 14.76
C GLY A 68 -17.02 -5.70 13.40
N SER A 69 -16.35 -6.10 12.33
CA SER A 69 -16.97 -6.20 11.01
C SER A 69 -18.14 -7.16 11.01
N GLU A 70 -19.35 -6.63 10.91
CA GLU A 70 -20.50 -7.40 10.51
C GLU A 70 -20.56 -7.46 8.99
N LYS A 71 -20.42 -8.66 8.43
CA LYS A 71 -20.74 -8.98 7.04
C LYS A 71 -19.98 -8.17 5.98
N ILE A 72 -18.71 -8.51 5.78
CA ILE A 72 -18.20 -8.45 4.42
C ILE A 72 -19.05 -9.44 3.63
N THR A 73 -19.92 -8.93 2.75
CA THR A 73 -20.80 -9.77 1.94
C THR A 73 -19.95 -10.51 0.91
N MET A 74 -19.38 -11.64 1.32
CA MET A 74 -18.68 -12.53 0.41
C MET A 74 -19.73 -13.24 -0.49
N PRO A 75 -19.41 -13.52 -1.75
CA PRO A 75 -20.29 -14.31 -2.60
C PRO A 75 -20.74 -15.60 -1.90
N SER A 76 -22.00 -15.99 -2.07
CA SER A 76 -22.60 -17.18 -1.42
C SER A 76 -21.85 -18.49 -1.70
N SER A 77 -21.04 -18.53 -2.74
CA SER A 77 -20.14 -19.65 -3.08
C SER A 77 -18.88 -19.71 -2.20
N TYR A 78 -18.57 -18.64 -1.44
CA TYR A 78 -17.41 -18.57 -0.57
C TYR A 78 -17.83 -18.80 0.89
N GLN A 79 -17.65 -20.04 1.36
CA GLN A 79 -17.89 -20.42 2.75
C GLN A 79 -16.64 -20.30 3.64
N GLY A 80 -15.62 -19.55 3.20
CA GLY A 80 -14.40 -19.33 3.97
C GLY A 80 -14.65 -18.52 5.24
N ASN A 81 -13.74 -18.63 6.19
CA ASN A 81 -13.77 -17.90 7.45
C ASN A 81 -13.85 -16.39 7.20
N LEU A 82 -14.93 -15.77 7.64
CA LEU A 82 -15.01 -14.32 7.70
C LEU A 82 -14.00 -13.82 8.73
N ILE A 83 -12.96 -13.15 8.27
CA ILE A 83 -12.02 -12.48 9.17
C ILE A 83 -12.75 -11.27 9.75
N ARG A 84 -13.12 -11.34 11.03
CA ARG A 84 -13.87 -10.27 11.69
C ARG A 84 -12.98 -9.19 12.27
N ASN A 85 -11.78 -9.56 12.66
CA ASN A 85 -10.79 -8.69 13.26
C ASN A 85 -9.44 -8.95 12.60
N TYR A 86 -8.73 -7.91 12.22
CA TYR A 86 -7.40 -8.06 11.65
C TYR A 86 -6.50 -6.87 11.99
N PHE A 87 -5.22 -7.12 11.94
CA PHE A 87 -4.18 -6.10 12.00
C PHE A 87 -3.56 -5.91 10.62
N MET A 88 -3.17 -4.69 10.34
CA MET A 88 -2.22 -4.35 9.29
C MET A 88 -1.12 -3.53 9.94
N ASN A 89 0.12 -3.81 9.56
CA ASN A 89 1.27 -3.08 10.07
C ASN A 89 2.23 -2.79 8.91
N VAL A 90 2.73 -1.56 8.84
CA VAL A 90 3.80 -1.15 7.95
C VAL A 90 4.95 -0.67 8.80
N LEU A 91 6.07 -1.36 8.77
CA LEU A 91 7.32 -0.94 9.38
C LEU A 91 8.25 -0.48 8.25
N GLY A 92 8.79 0.73 8.38
CA GLY A 92 9.63 1.30 7.36
C GLY A 92 10.88 1.99 7.91
N VAL A 93 11.87 2.05 7.05
CA VAL A 93 13.13 2.79 7.27
C VAL A 93 13.49 3.52 5.99
N SER A 94 13.88 4.79 6.13
CA SER A 94 14.43 5.53 5.00
C SER A 94 15.74 6.22 5.38
N TYR A 95 16.61 6.38 4.39
CA TYR A 95 17.91 7.02 4.55
C TYR A 95 18.28 7.81 3.30
N ARG A 96 18.77 9.02 3.48
CA ARG A 96 19.33 9.82 2.39
C ARG A 96 20.85 9.91 2.53
N PHE A 97 21.54 9.34 1.57
CA PHE A 97 22.99 9.39 1.50
C PHE A 97 23.51 10.78 1.10
N ASN A 98 24.75 11.08 1.47
CA ASN A 98 25.39 12.38 1.14
C ASN A 98 25.52 12.63 -0.38
N ASN A 99 25.52 11.58 -1.19
CA ASN A 99 25.57 11.68 -2.65
C ASN A 99 24.18 11.88 -3.28
N GLY A 100 23.11 12.07 -2.46
CA GLY A 100 21.76 12.27 -2.94
C GLY A 100 20.94 11.00 -3.18
N LEU A 101 21.55 9.80 -3.08
CA LEU A 101 20.82 8.53 -3.16
C LEU A 101 19.83 8.45 -1.98
N GLN A 102 18.58 8.17 -2.27
CA GLN A 102 17.54 7.87 -1.30
C GLN A 102 17.30 6.37 -1.28
N PHE A 103 17.23 5.80 -0.10
CA PHE A 103 16.92 4.41 0.16
C PHE A 103 15.70 4.35 1.08
N THR A 104 14.75 3.49 0.74
CA THR A 104 13.62 3.15 1.62
C THR A 104 13.44 1.65 1.62
N ALA A 105 13.20 1.07 2.79
CA ALA A 105 12.78 -0.32 2.91
C ALA A 105 11.55 -0.39 3.81
N GLU A 106 10.58 -1.17 3.41
CA GLU A 106 9.31 -1.33 4.11
C GLU A 106 8.93 -2.80 4.22
N HIS A 107 8.25 -3.14 5.30
CA HIS A 107 7.60 -4.43 5.48
C HIS A 107 6.15 -4.23 5.83
N LEU A 108 5.26 -4.79 5.02
CA LEU A 108 3.83 -4.85 5.27
C LEU A 108 3.47 -6.22 5.84
N PHE A 109 2.84 -6.22 7.01
CA PHE A 109 2.03 -7.33 7.49
C PHE A 109 0.55 -7.00 7.24
N ASN A 110 -0.15 -7.87 6.53
CA ASN A 110 -1.56 -7.75 6.21
C ASN A 110 -2.35 -8.96 6.73
N GLY A 111 -2.95 -8.84 7.90
CA GLY A 111 -3.74 -9.92 8.51
C GLY A 111 -5.01 -10.34 7.76
N MET A 112 -5.31 -9.68 6.63
CA MET A 112 -6.36 -10.13 5.69
C MET A 112 -5.81 -10.92 4.50
N GLY A 113 -4.50 -10.94 4.33
CA GLY A 113 -3.83 -11.81 3.37
C GLY A 113 -4.03 -13.28 3.74
N ASP A 114 -3.74 -14.16 2.81
CA ASP A 114 -3.80 -15.60 3.03
C ASP A 114 -2.82 -16.24 2.04
N SER A 115 -1.59 -16.41 2.51
CA SER A 115 -0.51 -16.96 1.68
C SER A 115 -0.71 -18.44 1.36
N ASP A 116 -1.48 -19.15 2.19
CA ASP A 116 -1.80 -20.57 1.99
C ASP A 116 -2.99 -20.75 1.05
N ASN A 117 -3.84 -19.72 0.91
CA ASN A 117 -5.05 -19.77 0.06
C ASN A 117 -5.23 -18.46 -0.70
N LEU A 118 -4.42 -18.27 -1.74
CA LEU A 118 -4.45 -17.07 -2.57
C LEU A 118 -5.80 -16.84 -3.28
N ASP A 119 -6.55 -17.90 -3.60
CA ASP A 119 -7.88 -17.76 -4.19
C ASP A 119 -8.86 -17.14 -3.22
N ALA A 120 -8.81 -17.50 -1.95
CA ALA A 120 -9.63 -16.89 -0.91
C ALA A 120 -9.26 -15.42 -0.71
N SER A 121 -7.97 -15.12 -0.63
CA SER A 121 -7.46 -13.76 -0.55
C SER A 121 -7.86 -12.93 -1.78
N ASN A 122 -7.81 -13.50 -2.98
CA ASN A 122 -8.20 -12.85 -4.22
C ASN A 122 -9.70 -12.48 -4.23
N VAL A 123 -10.57 -13.30 -3.64
CA VAL A 123 -11.99 -12.93 -3.48
C VAL A 123 -12.12 -11.68 -2.62
N ARG A 124 -11.40 -11.58 -1.50
CA ARG A 124 -11.37 -10.39 -0.64
C ARG A 124 -10.82 -9.17 -1.40
N TYR A 125 -9.73 -9.35 -2.15
CA TYR A 125 -9.13 -8.32 -2.99
C TYR A 125 -10.11 -7.77 -4.05
N LYS A 126 -10.77 -8.65 -4.82
CA LYS A 126 -11.74 -8.25 -5.85
C LYS A 126 -12.95 -7.50 -5.29
N ASN A 127 -13.31 -7.75 -4.04
CA ASN A 127 -14.38 -7.04 -3.34
C ASN A 127 -13.90 -5.76 -2.64
N GLY A 128 -12.65 -5.35 -2.82
CA GLY A 128 -12.07 -4.14 -2.23
C GLY A 128 -11.86 -4.22 -0.72
N VAL A 129 -11.87 -5.43 -0.16
CA VAL A 129 -11.71 -5.67 1.26
C VAL A 129 -10.25 -5.79 1.64
N ASN A 130 -9.45 -6.34 0.72
CA ASN A 130 -8.01 -6.57 0.89
C ASN A 130 -7.22 -5.79 -0.14
N THR A 131 -6.00 -5.35 0.19
CA THR A 131 -5.10 -4.62 -0.70
C THR A 131 -4.06 -5.52 -1.37
N THR A 132 -3.71 -6.63 -0.73
CA THR A 132 -2.73 -7.60 -1.19
C THR A 132 -3.25 -9.02 -0.96
N LEU A 133 -2.73 -10.00 -1.69
CA LEU A 133 -3.12 -11.40 -1.48
C LEU A 133 -2.35 -12.06 -0.34
N ASN A 134 -1.04 -11.75 -0.26
CA ASN A 134 -0.15 -12.30 0.76
C ASN A 134 -0.27 -11.54 2.08
N GLU A 135 0.04 -12.24 3.17
CA GLU A 135 0.13 -11.66 4.51
C GLU A 135 1.38 -10.77 4.66
N HIS A 136 2.49 -11.16 4.04
CA HIS A 136 3.78 -10.50 4.19
C HIS A 136 4.33 -10.02 2.85
N LEU A 137 4.55 -8.72 2.73
CA LEU A 137 5.25 -8.11 1.61
C LEU A 137 6.41 -7.26 2.13
N SER A 138 7.51 -7.24 1.40
CA SER A 138 8.60 -6.30 1.63
C SER A 138 8.91 -5.53 0.37
N ALA A 139 9.17 -4.25 0.51
CA ALA A 139 9.56 -3.38 -0.58
C ALA A 139 10.90 -2.70 -0.27
N VAL A 140 11.71 -2.52 -1.31
CA VAL A 140 12.92 -1.68 -1.28
C VAL A 140 12.83 -0.71 -2.43
N SER A 141 13.03 0.58 -2.14
CA SER A 141 13.03 1.67 -3.09
C SER A 141 14.36 2.40 -3.11
N LEU A 142 14.83 2.75 -4.31
CA LEU A 142 16.02 3.54 -4.55
C LEU A 142 15.66 4.71 -5.45
N GLY A 143 15.82 5.93 -4.93
CA GLY A 143 15.64 7.17 -5.69
C GLY A 143 16.97 7.89 -5.85
N TYR A 144 17.27 8.38 -7.05
CA TYR A 144 18.50 9.12 -7.30
C TYR A 144 18.31 10.27 -8.30
N GLU A 145 18.82 11.44 -7.91
CA GLU A 145 18.92 12.60 -8.78
C GLU A 145 20.27 12.58 -9.49
N PHE A 146 20.29 12.11 -10.74
CA PHE A 146 21.51 12.07 -11.56
C PHE A 146 21.99 13.46 -11.93
N THR A 147 21.05 14.34 -12.21
CA THR A 147 21.23 15.78 -12.43
C THR A 147 19.94 16.49 -11.96
N PRO A 148 19.94 17.83 -11.75
CA PRO A 148 18.70 18.56 -11.44
C PRO A 148 17.55 18.36 -12.44
N LEU A 149 17.84 17.86 -13.64
CA LEU A 149 16.87 17.61 -14.71
C LEU A 149 16.57 16.11 -14.92
N ILE A 150 17.30 15.20 -14.28
CA ILE A 150 17.16 13.75 -14.49
C ILE A 150 17.06 13.04 -13.14
N ASN A 151 15.90 12.44 -12.90
CA ASN A 151 15.61 11.66 -11.71
C ASN A 151 15.30 10.21 -12.11
N GLY A 152 15.77 9.28 -11.31
CA GLY A 152 15.44 7.86 -11.43
C GLY A 152 14.87 7.29 -10.15
N LEU A 153 13.89 6.40 -10.31
CA LEU A 153 13.31 5.61 -9.22
C LEU A 153 13.36 4.14 -9.61
N TYR A 154 13.71 3.30 -8.67
CA TYR A 154 13.67 1.84 -8.81
C TYR A 154 13.10 1.23 -7.54
N ASP A 155 12.10 0.37 -7.68
CA ASP A 155 11.47 -0.34 -6.59
C ASP A 155 11.45 -1.84 -6.86
N VAL A 156 11.62 -2.62 -5.82
CA VAL A 156 11.33 -4.05 -5.83
C VAL A 156 10.41 -4.40 -4.67
N THR A 157 9.35 -5.15 -4.95
CA THR A 157 8.43 -5.67 -3.94
C THR A 157 8.42 -7.19 -4.01
N LEU A 158 8.58 -7.84 -2.88
CA LEU A 158 8.58 -9.30 -2.69
C LEU A 158 7.36 -9.72 -1.88
N ALA A 159 6.61 -10.70 -2.37
CA ALA A 159 5.59 -11.41 -1.63
C ALA A 159 6.19 -12.69 -1.03
N TRP A 160 6.20 -12.77 0.30
CA TRP A 160 6.95 -13.84 1.00
C TRP A 160 6.28 -15.21 0.88
N GLY A 161 4.94 -15.25 0.85
CA GLY A 161 4.20 -16.51 0.89
C GLY A 161 4.33 -17.33 -0.41
N ASP A 162 4.38 -16.66 -1.55
CA ASP A 162 4.49 -17.31 -2.87
C ASP A 162 5.80 -17.01 -3.59
N SER A 163 6.71 -16.26 -2.95
CA SER A 163 8.03 -15.85 -3.49
C SER A 163 7.97 -15.12 -4.82
N SER A 164 6.81 -14.56 -5.19
CA SER A 164 6.69 -13.70 -6.36
C SER A 164 7.21 -12.30 -6.06
N TYR A 165 7.65 -11.59 -7.08
CA TYR A 165 8.19 -10.26 -6.93
C TYR A 165 7.91 -9.37 -8.15
N GLN A 166 7.95 -8.07 -7.92
CA GLN A 166 7.71 -7.05 -8.91
C GLN A 166 8.84 -6.03 -8.88
N HIS A 167 9.33 -5.66 -10.05
CA HIS A 167 10.23 -4.54 -10.23
C HIS A 167 9.47 -3.39 -10.89
N ASN A 168 9.64 -2.19 -10.35
CA ASN A 168 9.20 -0.96 -10.98
C ASN A 168 10.42 -0.08 -11.21
N PHE A 169 10.46 0.60 -12.33
CA PHE A 169 11.47 1.61 -12.61
C PHE A 169 10.84 2.78 -13.35
N SER A 170 11.34 3.97 -13.08
CA SER A 170 10.93 5.17 -13.80
C SER A 170 12.10 6.15 -13.87
N PHE A 171 12.22 6.80 -15.02
CA PHE A 171 13.12 7.90 -15.24
C PHE A 171 12.32 9.09 -15.71
N VAL A 172 12.58 10.24 -15.11
CA VAL A 172 11.97 11.52 -15.44
C VAL A 172 13.07 12.44 -15.92
N GLN A 173 12.92 13.02 -17.11
CA GLN A 173 13.81 14.02 -17.65
C GLN A 173 13.01 15.30 -17.94
N SER A 174 13.36 16.40 -17.27
CA SER A 174 12.84 17.72 -17.60
C SER A 174 13.55 18.23 -18.86
N ILE A 175 12.78 18.34 -19.96
CA ILE A 175 13.28 18.80 -21.27
C ILE A 175 13.29 20.33 -21.34
N THR A 176 12.25 20.96 -20.78
CA THR A 176 12.11 22.41 -20.61
C THR A 176 11.49 22.69 -19.25
N ASP A 177 11.38 23.97 -18.89
CA ASP A 177 10.75 24.40 -17.63
C ASP A 177 9.29 23.91 -17.50
N ASN A 178 8.64 23.61 -18.62
CA ASN A 178 7.24 23.21 -18.67
C ASN A 178 7.02 21.82 -19.29
N THR A 179 8.08 21.03 -19.51
CA THR A 179 7.94 19.76 -20.23
C THR A 179 8.81 18.69 -19.61
N ASP A 180 8.18 17.60 -19.19
CA ASP A 180 8.85 16.41 -18.72
C ASP A 180 8.64 15.23 -19.66
N PHE A 181 9.68 14.46 -19.90
CA PHE A 181 9.63 13.16 -20.54
C PHE A 181 9.84 12.07 -19.47
N ILE A 182 8.93 11.09 -19.44
CA ILE A 182 8.94 10.00 -18.48
C ILE A 182 9.02 8.70 -19.25
N VAL A 183 9.90 7.81 -18.82
CA VAL A 183 9.94 6.42 -19.29
C VAL A 183 9.97 5.50 -18.06
N GLY A 184 9.22 4.41 -18.12
CA GLY A 184 9.21 3.48 -17.01
C GLY A 184 8.63 2.12 -17.37
N GLY A 185 8.59 1.25 -16.38
CA GLY A 185 8.00 -0.06 -16.54
C GLY A 185 7.82 -0.79 -15.24
N GLN A 186 7.00 -1.83 -15.33
CA GLN A 186 6.70 -2.79 -14.28
C GLN A 186 6.95 -4.18 -14.84
N ILE A 187 7.78 -4.96 -14.16
CA ILE A 187 8.11 -6.33 -14.53
C ILE A 187 7.73 -7.24 -13.37
N ASN A 188 6.85 -8.19 -13.65
CA ASN A 188 6.26 -9.07 -12.66
C ASN A 188 6.79 -10.50 -12.82
N PHE A 189 7.20 -11.10 -11.72
CA PHE A 189 7.70 -12.46 -11.63
C PHE A 189 6.88 -13.26 -10.63
N GLY A 190 6.51 -14.48 -11.01
CA GLY A 190 5.72 -15.39 -10.21
C GLY A 190 4.93 -16.34 -11.09
N ASP A 191 4.30 -17.32 -10.47
CA ASP A 191 3.49 -18.30 -11.16
C ASP A 191 2.22 -17.65 -11.72
N ARG A 192 1.95 -17.95 -12.99
CA ARG A 192 0.79 -17.40 -13.69
C ARG A 192 -0.49 -18.09 -13.25
N PRO A 193 -1.62 -17.35 -13.26
CA PRO A 193 -2.93 -17.94 -13.01
C PRO A 193 -3.20 -19.14 -13.92
N THR A 194 -3.83 -20.16 -13.38
CA THR A 194 -4.19 -21.40 -14.09
C THR A 194 -5.71 -21.54 -14.18
N GLY A 195 -6.18 -22.55 -14.94
CA GLY A 195 -7.60 -22.84 -15.13
C GLY A 195 -8.15 -22.36 -16.47
N SER A 196 -9.23 -23.01 -16.91
CA SER A 196 -9.87 -22.74 -18.21
C SER A 196 -10.85 -21.56 -18.18
N ASN A 197 -11.22 -21.08 -16.99
CA ASN A 197 -12.15 -19.98 -16.83
C ASN A 197 -11.36 -18.67 -16.64
N TRP A 198 -11.21 -17.90 -17.72
CA TRP A 198 -10.50 -16.62 -17.70
C TRP A 198 -11.15 -15.56 -16.79
N GLN A 199 -12.45 -15.67 -16.49
CA GLN A 199 -13.15 -14.74 -15.59
C GLN A 199 -12.88 -15.04 -14.11
N ASN A 200 -12.52 -16.28 -13.80
CA ASN A 200 -12.19 -16.70 -12.44
C ASN A 200 -11.06 -17.75 -12.47
N PRO A 201 -9.84 -17.35 -12.86
CA PRO A 201 -8.69 -18.23 -12.85
C PRO A 201 -8.24 -18.53 -11.42
N ASN A 202 -7.60 -19.66 -11.21
CA ASN A 202 -6.93 -19.98 -9.95
C ASN A 202 -5.66 -19.15 -9.83
N ILE A 203 -5.54 -18.36 -8.79
CA ILE A 203 -4.38 -17.49 -8.55
C ILE A 203 -3.26 -18.32 -7.95
N GLN A 204 -2.06 -18.20 -8.52
CA GLN A 204 -0.88 -18.95 -8.10
C GLN A 204 0.14 -18.06 -7.39
N SER A 205 0.13 -16.74 -7.62
CA SER A 205 1.03 -15.81 -6.96
C SER A 205 0.51 -14.37 -6.95
N GLU A 206 1.05 -13.54 -6.07
CA GLU A 206 0.72 -12.12 -5.95
C GLU A 206 1.01 -11.37 -7.25
N PHE A 207 2.22 -11.47 -7.76
CA PHE A 207 2.69 -10.66 -8.89
C PHE A 207 2.62 -11.38 -10.23
N GLY A 208 2.64 -12.71 -10.29
CA GLY A 208 2.53 -13.45 -11.55
C GLY A 208 1.18 -13.30 -12.25
N ARG A 209 0.16 -12.80 -11.55
CA ARG A 209 -1.16 -12.48 -12.13
C ARG A 209 -1.18 -11.23 -13.00
N PHE A 210 -0.17 -10.37 -12.92
CA PHE A 210 -0.10 -9.13 -13.67
C PHE A 210 0.76 -9.28 -14.93
N ALA A 211 0.39 -8.53 -15.97
CA ALA A 211 1.23 -8.39 -17.16
C ALA A 211 2.40 -7.45 -16.89
N ASN A 212 3.50 -7.64 -17.63
CA ASN A 212 4.56 -6.65 -17.67
C ASN A 212 4.09 -5.42 -18.45
N ILE A 213 4.42 -4.24 -17.98
CA ILE A 213 4.01 -2.96 -18.54
C ILE A 213 5.26 -2.12 -18.79
N TYR A 214 5.34 -1.51 -19.97
CA TYR A 214 6.33 -0.50 -20.30
C TYR A 214 5.60 0.72 -20.83
N TYR A 215 6.01 1.90 -20.44
CA TYR A 215 5.36 3.14 -20.83
C TYR A 215 6.34 4.27 -21.10
N SER A 216 5.91 5.21 -21.91
CA SER A 216 6.53 6.52 -22.04
C SER A 216 5.44 7.60 -22.04
N GLU A 217 5.71 8.73 -21.43
CA GLU A 217 4.78 9.83 -21.27
C GLU A 217 5.49 11.17 -21.53
N LEU A 218 4.81 12.07 -22.18
CA LEU A 218 5.23 13.47 -22.30
C LEU A 218 4.22 14.34 -21.55
N LYS A 219 4.68 15.01 -20.50
CA LYS A 219 3.86 15.94 -19.70
C LYS A 219 4.18 17.36 -20.09
N TYR A 220 3.15 18.16 -20.33
CA TYR A 220 3.27 19.59 -20.55
C TYR A 220 2.43 20.36 -19.54
N TYR A 221 3.05 21.33 -18.86
CA TYR A 221 2.41 22.16 -17.85
C TYR A 221 2.10 23.54 -18.42
N PHE A 222 0.86 24.00 -18.29
CA PHE A 222 0.36 25.28 -18.79
C PHE A 222 0.52 26.40 -17.76
#